data_a5870bf90cf6c5641f0127bdd36b8311
#
_entry.id   a5870bf90cf6c5641f0127bdd36b8311
#
_cell.length_a   1.000
_cell.length_b   1.000
_cell.length_c   1.000
_cell.angle_alpha   90.00
_cell.angle_beta   90.00
_cell.angle_gamma   90.00
#
_symmetry.space_group_name_H-M   'P 1'
#
loop_
_entity.id
_entity.type
_entity.pdbx_description
1 polymer ?
#
loop_
_entity_poly.entity_id
_entity_poly.type
_entity_poly.pdbx_seq_one_letter_code
_entity_poly.pdbx_strand_id
1 'polypeptide(L)'
;ISSDMKEKLALFCDVDKSAVIENLTAPTIYEVPLMMAKEGLDKIVLEKLHMDYSPANMEEWEKMVFKIKHPAKKVKVAVVGKYVDLPDAYMSVTEALHHAGIANDTDVKIAWVNSEAIEAADVELSEVFAGCKGILVPGGFGDRGVEGKIRAVQYARENAIPFLGLCLGMQC
;
A
#
# COMPACT_ATOMS: atom_id res chain seq x y z
N ILE A 1 7.75 1.25 26.87
CA ILE A 1 7.86 2.28 27.94
C ILE A 1 8.13 1.64 29.31
N SER A 2 8.68 2.41 30.28
CA SER A 2 8.97 1.86 31.61
C SER A 2 7.68 1.60 32.40
N SER A 3 7.77 0.68 33.39
CA SER A 3 6.67 0.38 34.31
C SER A 3 6.13 1.62 35.00
N ASP A 4 7.02 2.50 35.48
CA ASP A 4 6.64 3.75 36.15
C ASP A 4 5.90 4.73 35.21
N MET A 5 6.26 4.73 33.94
CA MET A 5 5.56 5.54 32.94
C MET A 5 4.15 4.99 32.68
N LYS A 6 4.00 3.65 32.58
CA LYS A 6 2.68 3.01 32.48
C LYS A 6 1.80 3.34 33.68
N GLU A 7 2.36 3.36 34.91
CA GLU A 7 1.62 3.75 36.12
C GLU A 7 1.16 5.20 36.09
N LYS A 8 2.03 6.12 35.66
CA LYS A 8 1.65 7.53 35.53
C LYS A 8 0.53 7.70 34.51
N LEU A 9 0.65 7.08 33.33
CA LEU A 9 -0.38 7.15 32.30
C LEU A 9 -1.71 6.56 32.79
N ALA A 10 -1.67 5.43 33.48
CA ALA A 10 -2.84 4.79 34.05
C ALA A 10 -3.56 5.72 35.05
N LEU A 11 -2.78 6.36 35.94
CA LEU A 11 -3.31 7.31 36.91
C LEU A 11 -3.97 8.53 36.24
N PHE A 12 -3.30 9.15 35.24
CA PHE A 12 -3.83 10.35 34.57
C PHE A 12 -5.02 10.04 33.67
N CYS A 13 -5.10 8.84 33.09
CA CYS A 13 -6.17 8.42 32.20
C CYS A 13 -7.31 7.68 32.93
N ASP A 14 -7.21 7.50 34.24
CA ASP A 14 -8.17 6.74 35.08
C ASP A 14 -8.47 5.35 34.50
N VAL A 15 -7.40 4.62 34.18
CA VAL A 15 -7.46 3.23 33.67
C VAL A 15 -6.51 2.33 34.45
N ASP A 16 -6.72 1.02 34.35
CA ASP A 16 -5.79 0.06 34.90
C ASP A 16 -4.44 0.12 34.19
N LYS A 17 -3.34 -0.13 34.88
CA LYS A 17 -2.00 -0.19 34.29
C LYS A 17 -1.90 -1.20 33.14
N SER A 18 -2.65 -2.31 33.22
CA SER A 18 -2.75 -3.32 32.17
C SER A 18 -3.41 -2.80 30.89
N ALA A 19 -4.22 -1.74 30.98
CA ALA A 19 -4.86 -1.11 29.85
C ALA A 19 -3.97 -0.08 29.13
N VAL A 20 -2.77 0.18 29.64
CA VAL A 20 -1.76 1.03 28.96
C VAL A 20 -0.97 0.16 27.98
N ILE A 21 -1.45 0.12 26.74
CA ILE A 21 -0.91 -0.71 25.66
C ILE A 21 0.18 0.06 24.91
N GLU A 22 1.26 -0.62 24.55
CA GLU A 22 2.33 -0.03 23.75
C GLU A 22 2.05 -0.21 22.25
N ASN A 23 2.11 0.88 21.50
CA ASN A 23 2.14 0.85 20.05
C ASN A 23 3.54 1.24 19.56
N LEU A 24 4.37 0.25 19.29
CA LEU A 24 5.72 0.44 18.80
C LEU A 24 5.73 0.59 17.27
N THR A 25 6.78 1.23 16.76
CA THR A 25 6.99 1.30 15.31
C THR A 25 7.22 -0.10 14.74
N ALA A 26 6.38 -0.49 13.79
CA ALA A 26 6.48 -1.77 13.10
C ALA A 26 7.09 -1.60 11.69
N PRO A 27 7.76 -2.63 11.14
CA PRO A 27 8.27 -2.60 9.77
C PRO A 27 7.19 -2.41 8.70
N THR A 28 5.96 -2.81 9.01
CA THR A 28 4.77 -2.62 8.18
C THR A 28 3.55 -2.37 9.07
N ILE A 29 2.61 -1.54 8.59
CA ILE A 29 1.35 -1.27 9.31
C ILE A 29 0.54 -2.55 9.54
N TYR A 30 0.71 -3.56 8.69
CA TYR A 30 0.03 -4.86 8.80
C TYR A 30 0.53 -5.71 9.98
N GLU A 31 1.68 -5.39 10.56
CA GLU A 31 2.18 -6.06 11.78
C GLU A 31 1.54 -5.49 13.06
N VAL A 32 1.01 -4.27 13.00
CA VAL A 32 0.40 -3.59 14.16
C VAL A 32 -0.72 -4.40 14.82
N PRO A 33 -1.68 -5.00 14.10
CA PRO A 33 -2.71 -5.85 14.71
C PRO A 33 -2.15 -7.02 15.53
N LEU A 34 -1.07 -7.66 15.05
CA LEU A 34 -0.39 -8.74 15.79
C LEU A 34 0.25 -8.25 17.07
N MET A 35 0.87 -7.06 17.02
CA MET A 35 1.46 -6.42 18.21
C MET A 35 0.39 -6.07 19.24
N MET A 36 -0.75 -5.51 18.80
CA MET A 36 -1.86 -5.16 19.68
C MET A 36 -2.50 -6.40 20.31
N ALA A 37 -2.70 -7.47 19.54
CA ALA A 37 -3.20 -8.74 20.05
C ALA A 37 -2.25 -9.36 21.09
N LYS A 38 -0.94 -9.28 20.85
CA LYS A 38 0.08 -9.74 21.81
C LYS A 38 0.06 -8.98 23.14
N GLU A 39 -0.21 -7.67 23.10
CA GLU A 39 -0.40 -6.83 24.30
C GLU A 39 -1.78 -7.06 24.96
N GLY A 40 -2.70 -7.81 24.32
CA GLY A 40 -4.02 -8.13 24.84
C GLY A 40 -5.05 -7.00 24.71
N LEU A 41 -4.86 -6.08 23.74
CA LEU A 41 -5.77 -4.95 23.54
C LEU A 41 -7.21 -5.41 23.32
N ASP A 42 -7.42 -6.41 22.47
CA ASP A 42 -8.73 -6.99 22.15
C ASP A 42 -9.44 -7.52 23.42
N LYS A 43 -8.72 -8.27 24.25
CA LYS A 43 -9.23 -8.79 25.51
C LYS A 43 -9.64 -7.67 26.47
N ILE A 44 -8.74 -6.69 26.67
CA ILE A 44 -8.98 -5.56 27.58
C ILE A 44 -10.20 -4.75 27.14
N VAL A 45 -10.33 -4.49 25.84
CA VAL A 45 -11.48 -3.74 25.28
C VAL A 45 -12.78 -4.50 25.53
N LEU A 46 -12.84 -5.79 25.23
CA LEU A 46 -14.05 -6.60 25.41
C LEU A 46 -14.42 -6.72 26.90
N GLU A 47 -13.45 -6.91 27.80
CA GLU A 47 -13.68 -6.91 29.23
C GLU A 47 -14.28 -5.58 29.73
N LYS A 48 -13.75 -4.44 29.27
CA LYS A 48 -14.29 -3.10 29.63
C LYS A 48 -15.68 -2.85 29.05
N LEU A 49 -16.01 -3.48 27.93
CA LEU A 49 -17.35 -3.41 27.33
C LEU A 49 -18.32 -4.46 27.91
N HIS A 50 -17.91 -5.26 28.89
CA HIS A 50 -18.68 -6.34 29.46
C HIS A 50 -19.16 -7.37 28.42
N MET A 51 -18.30 -7.65 27.44
CA MET A 51 -18.52 -8.62 26.37
C MET A 51 -17.68 -9.88 26.62
N ASP A 52 -18.20 -11.03 26.18
CA ASP A 52 -17.45 -12.28 26.23
C ASP A 52 -16.21 -12.19 25.31
N TYR A 53 -15.06 -12.58 25.85
CA TYR A 53 -13.83 -12.63 25.09
C TYR A 53 -13.60 -14.04 24.52
N SER A 54 -13.31 -14.09 23.24
CA SER A 54 -12.76 -15.25 22.57
C SER A 54 -11.52 -14.84 21.79
N PRO A 55 -10.37 -15.51 21.93
CA PRO A 55 -9.17 -15.17 21.18
C PRO A 55 -9.41 -15.18 19.68
N ALA A 56 -8.99 -14.14 19.00
CA ALA A 56 -9.04 -14.09 17.54
C ALA A 56 -8.05 -15.09 16.92
N ASN A 57 -8.47 -15.79 15.87
CA ASN A 57 -7.53 -16.58 15.07
C ASN A 57 -6.75 -15.65 14.13
N MET A 58 -5.46 -15.45 14.41
CA MET A 58 -4.58 -14.56 13.65
C MET A 58 -3.69 -15.29 12.63
N GLU A 59 -3.84 -16.62 12.44
CA GLU A 59 -2.95 -17.41 11.58
C GLU A 59 -2.86 -16.88 10.14
N GLU A 60 -4.00 -16.54 9.52
CA GLU A 60 -4.01 -16.01 8.15
C GLU A 60 -3.36 -14.62 8.07
N TRP A 61 -3.54 -13.81 9.13
CA TRP A 61 -2.90 -12.51 9.23
C TRP A 61 -1.38 -12.63 9.42
N GLU A 62 -0.93 -13.55 10.25
CA GLU A 62 0.50 -13.86 10.43
C GLU A 62 1.15 -14.32 9.13
N LYS A 63 0.49 -15.22 8.37
CA LYS A 63 0.94 -15.65 7.05
C LYS A 63 1.04 -14.49 6.07
N MET A 64 0.08 -13.57 6.08
CA MET A 64 0.10 -12.38 5.24
C MET A 64 1.29 -11.48 5.61
N VAL A 65 1.49 -11.17 6.89
CA VAL A 65 2.63 -10.37 7.36
C VAL A 65 3.96 -11.03 7.02
N PHE A 66 4.04 -12.36 7.13
CA PHE A 66 5.24 -13.10 6.72
C PHE A 66 5.56 -12.89 5.23
N LYS A 67 4.57 -13.00 4.34
CA LYS A 67 4.73 -12.74 2.90
C LYS A 67 5.18 -11.30 2.60
N ILE A 68 4.62 -10.31 3.31
CA ILE A 68 5.04 -8.91 3.17
C ILE A 68 6.54 -8.75 3.49
N LYS A 69 7.00 -9.40 4.54
CA LYS A 69 8.40 -9.30 5.00
C LYS A 69 9.37 -10.15 4.16
N HIS A 70 8.88 -11.21 3.51
CA HIS A 70 9.71 -12.20 2.81
C HIS A 70 9.13 -12.54 1.41
N PRO A 71 8.95 -11.56 0.53
CA PRO A 71 8.40 -11.80 -0.80
C PRO A 71 9.34 -12.67 -1.64
N ALA A 72 8.80 -13.71 -2.29
CA ALA A 72 9.59 -14.63 -3.13
C ALA A 72 10.01 -14.00 -4.46
N LYS A 73 9.28 -12.99 -4.93
CA LYS A 73 9.48 -12.36 -6.24
C LYS A 73 9.53 -10.85 -6.12
N LYS A 74 10.02 -10.20 -7.18
CA LYS A 74 9.95 -8.74 -7.34
C LYS A 74 9.47 -8.39 -8.73
N VAL A 75 8.61 -7.39 -8.83
CA VAL A 75 8.13 -6.86 -10.10
C VAL A 75 8.14 -5.33 -10.06
N LYS A 76 8.45 -4.71 -11.19
CA LYS A 76 8.37 -3.26 -11.37
C LYS A 76 7.14 -2.95 -12.23
N VAL A 77 6.25 -2.10 -11.74
CA VAL A 77 5.03 -1.65 -12.45
C VAL A 77 5.11 -0.14 -12.61
N ALA A 78 4.94 0.36 -13.82
CA ALA A 78 4.85 1.80 -14.07
C ALA A 78 3.43 2.30 -13.75
N VAL A 79 3.31 3.38 -12.99
CA VAL A 79 2.07 4.12 -12.79
C VAL A 79 2.21 5.46 -13.52
N VAL A 80 1.48 5.60 -14.62
CA VAL A 80 1.55 6.77 -15.51
C VAL A 80 0.43 7.75 -15.17
N GLY A 81 0.77 8.82 -14.50
CA GLY A 81 -0.21 9.79 -14.01
C GLY A 81 0.32 11.23 -14.02
N LYS A 82 -0.56 12.19 -13.75
CA LYS A 82 -0.18 13.61 -13.68
C LYS A 82 0.09 14.14 -12.27
N TYR A 83 -0.22 13.33 -11.24
CA TYR A 83 -0.05 13.71 -9.84
C TYR A 83 1.03 12.88 -9.15
N VAL A 84 2.04 12.45 -9.90
CA VAL A 84 3.09 11.53 -9.42
C VAL A 84 4.00 12.15 -8.34
N ASP A 85 4.04 13.48 -8.26
CA ASP A 85 4.77 14.22 -7.22
C ASP A 85 3.98 14.33 -5.90
N LEU A 86 2.71 13.88 -5.90
CA LEU A 86 1.83 13.86 -4.73
C LEU A 86 1.45 12.40 -4.42
N PRO A 87 2.24 11.67 -3.63
CA PRO A 87 2.03 10.24 -3.37
C PRO A 87 0.61 9.90 -2.91
N ASP A 88 -0.01 10.78 -2.13
CA ASP A 88 -1.37 10.58 -1.59
C ASP A 88 -2.45 10.57 -2.67
N ALA A 89 -2.21 11.24 -3.82
CA ALA A 89 -3.17 11.28 -4.92
C ALA A 89 -3.47 9.87 -5.50
N TYR A 90 -2.52 8.95 -5.37
CA TYR A 90 -2.64 7.59 -5.87
C TYR A 90 -2.52 6.52 -4.77
N MET A 91 -2.73 6.90 -3.50
CA MET A 91 -2.57 5.98 -2.35
C MET A 91 -3.39 4.69 -2.51
N SER A 92 -4.66 4.78 -2.90
CA SER A 92 -5.51 3.59 -3.10
C SER A 92 -5.01 2.68 -4.24
N VAL A 93 -4.44 3.26 -5.29
CA VAL A 93 -3.84 2.51 -6.40
C VAL A 93 -2.57 1.80 -5.95
N THR A 94 -1.74 2.52 -5.19
CA THR A 94 -0.51 1.97 -4.60
C THR A 94 -0.82 0.80 -3.67
N GLU A 95 -1.75 0.97 -2.75
CA GLU A 95 -2.16 -0.08 -1.83
C GLU A 95 -2.78 -1.28 -2.55
N ALA A 96 -3.60 -1.05 -3.58
CA ALA A 96 -4.15 -2.12 -4.39
C ALA A 96 -3.06 -2.95 -5.08
N LEU A 97 -2.01 -2.29 -5.60
CA LEU A 97 -0.84 -2.98 -6.19
C LEU A 97 -0.05 -3.76 -5.13
N HIS A 98 0.14 -3.21 -3.93
CA HIS A 98 0.77 -3.91 -2.82
C HIS A 98 -0.04 -5.14 -2.39
N HIS A 99 -1.37 -5.00 -2.23
CA HIS A 99 -2.25 -6.13 -1.90
C HIS A 99 -2.22 -7.23 -2.97
N ALA A 100 -2.23 -6.86 -4.24
CA ALA A 100 -2.05 -7.82 -5.33
C ALA A 100 -0.68 -8.53 -5.25
N GLY A 101 0.37 -7.78 -4.89
CA GLY A 101 1.70 -8.31 -4.64
C GLY A 101 1.70 -9.35 -3.51
N ILE A 102 1.09 -9.06 -2.37
CA ILE A 102 0.97 -9.98 -1.23
C ILE A 102 0.26 -11.27 -1.64
N ALA A 103 -0.85 -11.15 -2.36
CA ALA A 103 -1.61 -12.30 -2.85
C ALA A 103 -0.78 -13.20 -3.78
N ASN A 104 0.15 -12.62 -4.55
CA ASN A 104 1.01 -13.29 -5.51
C ASN A 104 2.45 -13.54 -5.01
N ASP A 105 2.70 -13.36 -3.71
CA ASP A 105 4.02 -13.52 -3.08
C ASP A 105 5.12 -12.70 -3.79
N THR A 106 4.79 -11.44 -4.09
CA THR A 106 5.59 -10.56 -4.94
C THR A 106 5.72 -9.16 -4.33
N ASP A 107 6.93 -8.66 -4.21
CA ASP A 107 7.21 -7.24 -3.89
C ASP A 107 7.01 -6.39 -5.14
N VAL A 108 5.99 -5.54 -5.16
CA VAL A 108 5.69 -4.65 -6.27
C VAL A 108 6.40 -3.31 -6.07
N LYS A 109 7.35 -3.01 -6.94
CA LYS A 109 8.02 -1.70 -7.01
C LYS A 109 7.32 -0.81 -8.02
N ILE A 110 6.85 0.34 -7.55
CA ILE A 110 6.16 1.32 -8.40
C ILE A 110 7.19 2.25 -9.04
N ALA A 111 7.15 2.34 -10.37
CA ALA A 111 7.85 3.36 -11.14
C ALA A 111 6.86 4.48 -11.48
N TRP A 112 7.03 5.62 -10.86
CA TRP A 112 6.22 6.80 -11.14
C TRP A 112 6.62 7.42 -12.46
N VAL A 113 5.67 7.62 -13.35
CA VAL A 113 5.88 8.26 -14.66
C VAL A 113 4.92 9.43 -14.80
N ASN A 114 5.47 10.65 -14.90
CA ASN A 114 4.66 11.83 -15.17
C ASN A 114 4.16 11.79 -16.61
N SER A 115 2.83 11.75 -16.78
CA SER A 115 2.22 11.65 -18.09
C SER A 115 2.52 12.85 -18.97
N GLU A 116 2.67 14.07 -18.42
CA GLU A 116 3.05 15.26 -19.19
C GLU A 116 4.49 15.17 -19.72
N ALA A 117 5.40 14.60 -18.92
CA ALA A 117 6.78 14.48 -19.32
C ALA A 117 7.01 13.52 -20.49
N ILE A 118 6.05 12.65 -20.77
CA ILE A 118 6.11 11.70 -21.89
C ILE A 118 5.21 12.07 -23.08
N GLU A 119 4.67 13.29 -23.12
CA GLU A 119 3.88 13.79 -24.26
C GLU A 119 4.75 14.11 -25.48
N ALA A 120 5.97 14.58 -25.24
CA ALA A 120 6.85 14.98 -26.31
C ALA A 120 7.32 13.77 -27.15
N ALA A 121 7.34 13.93 -28.45
CA ALA A 121 7.65 12.87 -29.42
C ALA A 121 9.11 12.37 -29.35
N ASP A 122 10.02 13.20 -28.86
CA ASP A 122 11.45 12.90 -28.69
C ASP A 122 11.75 12.10 -27.42
N VAL A 123 10.76 11.87 -26.55
CA VAL A 123 10.94 11.02 -25.35
C VAL A 123 10.94 9.54 -25.74
N GLU A 124 12.04 8.86 -25.43
CA GLU A 124 12.22 7.44 -25.71
C GLU A 124 11.51 6.58 -24.65
N LEU A 125 10.34 6.06 -24.97
CA LEU A 125 9.49 5.31 -24.04
C LEU A 125 10.13 3.97 -23.61
N SER A 126 11.00 3.40 -24.40
CA SER A 126 11.74 2.18 -24.05
C SER A 126 12.66 2.41 -22.85
N GLU A 127 13.22 3.60 -22.70
CA GLU A 127 14.03 3.98 -21.54
C GLU A 127 13.14 4.27 -20.32
N VAL A 128 12.05 5.00 -20.51
CA VAL A 128 11.08 5.34 -19.45
C VAL A 128 10.51 4.08 -18.79
N PHE A 129 10.12 3.10 -19.60
CA PHE A 129 9.52 1.86 -19.13
C PHE A 129 10.54 0.70 -18.93
N ALA A 130 11.83 1.00 -18.95
CA ALA A 130 12.86 -0.01 -18.79
C ALA A 130 12.68 -0.85 -17.54
N GLY A 131 12.60 -2.17 -17.73
CA GLY A 131 12.43 -3.15 -16.67
C GLY A 131 11.03 -3.24 -16.07
N CYS A 132 10.06 -2.41 -16.50
CA CYS A 132 8.67 -2.54 -16.08
C CYS A 132 8.03 -3.78 -16.71
N LYS A 133 7.26 -4.52 -15.90
CA LYS A 133 6.53 -5.72 -16.31
C LYS A 133 5.03 -5.51 -16.43
N GLY A 134 4.58 -4.29 -16.16
CA GLY A 134 3.21 -3.84 -16.31
C GLY A 134 3.15 -2.32 -16.32
N ILE A 135 2.12 -1.78 -16.97
CA ILE A 135 1.82 -0.35 -17.01
C ILE A 135 0.40 -0.16 -16.51
N LEU A 136 0.22 0.72 -15.54
CA LEU A 136 -1.06 1.14 -15.01
C LEU A 136 -1.26 2.62 -15.28
N VAL A 137 -2.42 2.97 -15.87
CA VAL A 137 -2.83 4.36 -16.06
C VAL A 137 -4.05 4.64 -15.19
N PRO A 138 -3.92 5.43 -14.11
CA PRO A 138 -5.02 5.75 -13.22
C PRO A 138 -5.99 6.74 -13.79
N GLY A 139 -7.11 6.94 -13.10
CA GLY A 139 -8.09 7.97 -13.38
C GLY A 139 -7.53 9.40 -13.30
N GLY A 140 -8.32 10.35 -13.73
CA GLY A 140 -8.02 11.78 -13.68
C GLY A 140 -9.05 12.59 -14.45
N PHE A 141 -9.01 13.92 -14.26
CA PHE A 141 -9.91 14.85 -14.94
C PHE A 141 -9.13 15.89 -15.74
N GLY A 142 -9.76 16.42 -16.80
CA GLY A 142 -9.18 17.43 -17.70
C GLY A 142 -8.11 16.87 -18.63
N ASP A 143 -7.68 17.72 -19.57
CA ASP A 143 -6.91 17.32 -20.74
C ASP A 143 -5.39 17.18 -20.48
N ARG A 144 -4.90 17.72 -19.38
CA ARG A 144 -3.47 17.71 -19.02
C ARG A 144 -2.93 16.29 -18.86
N GLY A 145 -1.90 15.95 -19.61
CA GLY A 145 -1.24 14.66 -19.57
C GLY A 145 -1.98 13.52 -20.28
N VAL A 146 -3.05 13.80 -21.04
CA VAL A 146 -3.83 12.78 -21.77
C VAL A 146 -3.02 12.18 -22.90
N GLU A 147 -2.32 12.99 -23.69
CA GLU A 147 -1.50 12.50 -24.81
C GLU A 147 -0.39 11.55 -24.32
N GLY A 148 0.25 11.87 -23.21
CA GLY A 148 1.25 10.98 -22.62
C GLY A 148 0.66 9.65 -22.12
N LYS A 149 -0.58 9.65 -21.61
CA LYS A 149 -1.28 8.42 -21.27
C LYS A 149 -1.58 7.57 -22.50
N ILE A 150 -2.05 8.20 -23.60
CA ILE A 150 -2.30 7.54 -24.89
C ILE A 150 -1.00 6.92 -25.42
N ARG A 151 0.12 7.65 -25.36
CA ARG A 151 1.44 7.11 -25.74
C ARG A 151 1.85 5.91 -24.88
N ALA A 152 1.59 5.94 -23.58
CA ALA A 152 1.85 4.80 -22.69
C ALA A 152 0.99 3.58 -23.03
N VAL A 153 -0.30 3.78 -23.34
CA VAL A 153 -1.22 2.72 -23.80
C VAL A 153 -0.73 2.12 -25.12
N GLN A 154 -0.38 2.96 -26.09
CA GLN A 154 0.16 2.52 -27.37
C GLN A 154 1.43 1.69 -27.18
N TYR A 155 2.38 2.18 -26.37
CA TYR A 155 3.62 1.49 -26.07
C TYR A 155 3.37 0.13 -25.43
N ALA A 156 2.46 0.05 -24.45
CA ALA A 156 2.11 -1.20 -23.80
C ALA A 156 1.57 -2.24 -24.79
N ARG A 157 0.66 -1.82 -25.68
CA ARG A 157 0.06 -2.65 -26.72
C ARG A 157 1.10 -3.14 -27.73
N GLU A 158 1.94 -2.24 -28.24
CA GLU A 158 2.93 -2.56 -29.28
C GLU A 158 4.05 -3.48 -28.76
N ASN A 159 4.37 -3.40 -27.46
CA ASN A 159 5.41 -4.20 -26.82
C ASN A 159 4.85 -5.38 -26.01
N ALA A 160 3.55 -5.68 -26.12
CA ALA A 160 2.87 -6.77 -25.40
C ALA A 160 3.10 -6.72 -23.86
N ILE A 161 3.17 -5.50 -23.29
CA ILE A 161 3.31 -5.30 -21.84
C ILE A 161 1.91 -5.34 -21.22
N PRO A 162 1.68 -6.10 -20.12
CA PRO A 162 0.43 -6.10 -19.39
C PRO A 162 0.00 -4.67 -19.01
N PHE A 163 -1.25 -4.32 -19.32
CA PHE A 163 -1.79 -2.98 -19.15
C PHE A 163 -3.08 -2.99 -18.33
N LEU A 164 -3.22 -2.03 -17.42
CA LEU A 164 -4.45 -1.76 -16.70
C LEU A 164 -4.79 -0.26 -16.75
N GLY A 165 -5.93 0.07 -17.32
CA GLY A 165 -6.49 1.41 -17.31
C GLY A 165 -7.64 1.54 -16.33
N LEU A 166 -7.64 2.57 -15.50
CA LEU A 166 -8.70 2.88 -14.54
C LEU A 166 -9.40 4.17 -14.93
N CYS A 167 -10.73 4.17 -15.05
CA CYS A 167 -11.54 5.34 -15.42
C CYS A 167 -11.00 6.02 -16.71
N LEU A 168 -10.41 7.22 -16.62
CA LEU A 168 -9.78 7.89 -17.76
C LEU A 168 -8.70 7.03 -18.43
N GLY A 169 -7.91 6.31 -17.66
CA GLY A 169 -6.88 5.40 -18.20
C GLY A 169 -7.45 4.24 -19.04
N MET A 170 -8.68 3.83 -18.78
CA MET A 170 -9.41 2.86 -19.61
C MET A 170 -9.96 3.52 -20.89
N GLN A 171 -10.27 4.81 -20.83
CA GLN A 171 -10.83 5.57 -21.94
C GLN A 171 -9.78 6.02 -22.97
N CYS A 172 -8.50 6.13 -22.55
CA CYS A 172 -7.36 6.37 -23.43
C CYS A 172 -7.04 5.17 -24.30
#